data_d34a04f7c0b7152f7428830285fdd86e
#
_entry.id   d34a04f7c0b7152f7428830285fdd86e
#
_cell.length_a   1.000
_cell.length_b   1.000
_cell.length_c   1.000
_cell.angle_alpha   90.00
_cell.angle_beta   90.00
_cell.angle_gamma   90.00
#
_symmetry.space_group_name_H-M   'P 1'
#
loop_
_entity.id
_entity.type
_entity.pdbx_description
1 polymer ?
#
loop_
_entity_poly.entity_id
_entity_poly.type
_entity_poly.pdbx_seq_one_letter_code
_entity_poly.pdbx_strand_id
1 'polypeptide(L)'
;MIDFWKSAIRQQFHAAIDMLANAIKACPDSVWSAQGQGAFWYLAFHVLFFLDLYLSSEDESRFRPPPPFGLTELEPEGVMPEPAYGKDELLGYLEHCRKKLDAVMSAMTEAWIADPCPFSYRAMSNGELLLYNMRHVQHHAAQLNLRLRQTTDSGTALGVKGRSERQGLTLMRA
;
A
#
# COMPACT_ATOMS: atom_id res chain seq x y z
N MET A 1 13.21 22.79 -5.20
CA MET A 1 11.95 22.64 -4.42
C MET A 1 11.36 21.24 -4.57
N ILE A 2 11.35 20.69 -5.77
CA ILE A 2 10.78 19.34 -6.04
C ILE A 2 11.45 18.24 -5.21
N ASP A 3 12.78 18.26 -5.05
CA ASP A 3 13.50 17.21 -4.30
C ASP A 3 13.11 17.14 -2.82
N PHE A 4 12.82 18.29 -2.20
CA PHE A 4 12.27 18.32 -0.86
C PHE A 4 10.91 17.59 -0.77
N TRP A 5 10.00 17.89 -1.70
CA TRP A 5 8.69 17.25 -1.75
C TRP A 5 8.77 15.76 -2.10
N LYS A 6 9.65 15.37 -3.02
CA LYS A 6 9.94 13.96 -3.31
C LYS A 6 10.34 13.21 -2.04
N SER A 7 11.31 13.75 -1.30
CA SER A 7 11.77 13.14 -0.05
C SER A 7 10.64 13.05 0.99
N ALA A 8 9.90 14.14 1.20
CA ALA A 8 8.82 14.18 2.18
C ALA A 8 7.69 13.17 1.84
N ILE A 9 7.21 13.15 0.59
CA ILE A 9 6.15 12.24 0.14
C ILE A 9 6.64 10.79 0.23
N ARG A 10 7.86 10.50 -0.25
CA ARG A 10 8.46 9.18 -0.19
C ARG A 10 8.50 8.64 1.25
N GLN A 11 8.98 9.43 2.20
CA GLN A 11 9.07 9.04 3.60
C GLN A 11 7.70 8.76 4.21
N GLN A 12 6.71 9.62 3.96
CA GLN A 12 5.37 9.44 4.49
C GLN A 12 4.65 8.25 3.84
N PHE A 13 4.87 8.03 2.55
CA PHE A 13 4.29 6.88 1.87
C PHE A 13 4.90 5.56 2.38
N HIS A 14 6.23 5.50 2.56
CA HIS A 14 6.88 4.34 3.19
C HIS A 14 6.38 4.11 4.62
N ALA A 15 6.11 5.17 5.39
CA ALA A 15 5.54 5.03 6.72
C ALA A 15 4.13 4.40 6.68
N ALA A 16 3.28 4.79 5.71
CA ALA A 16 1.97 4.17 5.51
C ALA A 16 2.09 2.68 5.12
N ILE A 17 3.03 2.34 4.22
CA ILE A 17 3.32 0.95 3.82
C ILE A 17 3.87 0.15 5.02
N ASP A 18 4.72 0.74 5.86
CA ASP A 18 5.23 0.08 7.07
C ASP A 18 4.10 -0.22 8.07
N MET A 19 3.11 0.67 8.20
CA MET A 19 1.93 0.40 9.03
C MET A 19 1.13 -0.79 8.50
N LEU A 20 0.93 -0.89 7.20
CA LEU A 20 0.27 -2.03 6.57
C LEU A 20 1.06 -3.32 6.81
N ALA A 21 2.38 -3.31 6.58
CA ALA A 21 3.27 -4.45 6.81
C ALA A 21 3.20 -4.93 8.28
N ASN A 22 3.21 -3.98 9.22
CA ASN A 22 3.14 -4.29 10.64
C ASN A 22 1.78 -4.91 11.01
N ALA A 23 0.68 -4.42 10.45
CA ALA A 23 -0.65 -4.99 10.65
C ALA A 23 -0.74 -6.44 10.11
N ILE A 24 -0.22 -6.70 8.90
CA ILE A 24 -0.17 -8.06 8.32
C ILE A 24 0.61 -9.01 9.23
N LYS A 25 1.81 -8.60 9.68
CA LYS A 25 2.67 -9.41 10.55
C LYS A 25 2.07 -9.68 11.92
N ALA A 26 1.37 -8.70 12.50
CA ALA A 26 0.77 -8.81 13.82
C ALA A 26 -0.55 -9.60 13.82
N CYS A 27 -1.14 -9.88 12.66
CA CYS A 27 -2.42 -10.60 12.57
C CYS A 27 -2.25 -12.06 13.01
N PRO A 28 -3.00 -12.55 14.01
CA PRO A 28 -3.01 -13.98 14.37
C PRO A 28 -3.59 -14.83 13.24
N ASP A 29 -3.16 -16.09 13.15
CA ASP A 29 -3.61 -17.00 12.09
C ASP A 29 -5.13 -17.26 12.14
N SER A 30 -5.71 -17.29 13.33
CA SER A 30 -7.16 -17.45 13.52
C SER A 30 -7.97 -16.27 12.96
N VAL A 31 -7.41 -15.05 12.97
CA VAL A 31 -8.03 -13.85 12.38
C VAL A 31 -7.76 -13.79 10.89
N TRP A 32 -6.57 -14.24 10.48
CA TRP A 32 -6.16 -14.26 9.07
C TRP A 32 -7.04 -15.20 8.24
N SER A 33 -7.28 -16.42 8.73
CA SER A 33 -8.04 -17.46 8.03
C SER A 33 -9.57 -17.28 8.06
N ALA A 34 -10.08 -16.24 8.71
CA ALA A 34 -11.51 -15.93 8.70
C ALA A 34 -12.00 -15.66 7.28
N GLN A 35 -13.17 -16.22 6.92
CA GLN A 35 -13.74 -16.15 5.57
C GLN A 35 -14.64 -14.93 5.36
N GLY A 36 -14.89 -14.58 4.09
CA GLY A 36 -15.84 -13.57 3.67
C GLY A 36 -15.20 -12.24 3.25
N GLN A 37 -15.97 -11.36 2.62
CA GLN A 37 -15.49 -10.05 2.10
C GLN A 37 -14.88 -9.13 3.17
N GLY A 38 -15.20 -9.36 4.44
CA GLY A 38 -14.55 -8.69 5.54
C GLY A 38 -13.26 -9.36 6.02
N ALA A 39 -12.76 -10.43 5.39
CA ALA A 39 -11.55 -11.14 5.82
C ALA A 39 -10.33 -10.20 5.92
N PHE A 40 -9.49 -10.42 6.93
CA PHE A 40 -8.32 -9.58 7.15
C PHE A 40 -7.34 -9.64 5.97
N TRP A 41 -7.07 -10.86 5.48
CA TRP A 41 -6.21 -11.08 4.33
C TRP A 41 -6.73 -10.41 3.05
N TYR A 42 -8.06 -10.44 2.84
CA TYR A 42 -8.68 -9.83 1.66
C TYR A 42 -8.52 -8.31 1.66
N LEU A 43 -8.78 -7.65 2.80
CA LEU A 43 -8.55 -6.21 2.91
C LEU A 43 -7.07 -5.85 2.71
N ALA A 44 -6.14 -6.67 3.22
CA ALA A 44 -4.71 -6.47 2.99
C ALA A 44 -4.34 -6.63 1.49
N PHE A 45 -4.90 -7.63 0.80
CA PHE A 45 -4.75 -7.81 -0.65
C PHE A 45 -5.32 -6.62 -1.43
N HIS A 46 -6.56 -6.20 -1.13
CA HIS A 46 -7.21 -5.03 -1.72
C HIS A 46 -6.30 -3.79 -1.69
N VAL A 47 -5.73 -3.51 -0.52
CA VAL A 47 -4.82 -2.36 -0.39
C VAL A 47 -3.59 -2.50 -1.29
N LEU A 48 -2.98 -3.67 -1.33
CA LEU A 48 -1.77 -3.91 -2.12
C LEU A 48 -2.07 -3.86 -3.62
N PHE A 49 -3.20 -4.41 -4.03
CA PHE A 49 -3.64 -4.37 -5.42
C PHE A 49 -3.80 -2.93 -5.93
N PHE A 50 -4.53 -2.09 -5.19
CA PHE A 50 -4.72 -0.69 -5.58
C PHE A 50 -3.45 0.16 -5.38
N LEU A 51 -2.61 -0.16 -4.39
CA LEU A 51 -1.30 0.46 -4.26
C LEU A 51 -0.46 0.24 -5.52
N ASP A 52 -0.41 -0.99 -6.01
CA ASP A 52 0.33 -1.37 -7.22
C ASP A 52 -0.28 -0.75 -8.48
N LEU A 53 -1.60 -0.84 -8.63
CA LEU A 53 -2.34 -0.26 -9.76
C LEU A 53 -2.06 1.24 -9.87
N TYR A 54 -2.23 2.01 -8.79
CA TYR A 54 -2.06 3.47 -8.82
C TYR A 54 -0.60 3.93 -8.90
N LEU A 55 0.36 3.05 -8.70
CA LEU A 55 1.77 3.29 -9.02
C LEU A 55 2.13 2.87 -10.45
N SER A 56 1.18 2.32 -11.22
CA SER A 56 1.40 1.95 -12.61
C SER A 56 1.28 3.17 -13.52
N SER A 57 2.08 3.19 -14.59
CA SER A 57 1.87 4.11 -15.71
C SER A 57 0.80 3.61 -16.70
N GLU A 58 0.30 2.40 -16.47
CA GLU A 58 -0.70 1.74 -17.28
C GLU A 58 -2.09 1.95 -16.71
N ASP A 59 -3.11 1.97 -17.57
CA ASP A 59 -4.50 1.90 -17.17
C ASP A 59 -4.90 0.48 -16.71
N GLU A 60 -6.10 0.32 -16.20
CA GLU A 60 -6.60 -0.96 -15.67
C GLU A 60 -6.62 -2.07 -16.72
N SER A 61 -6.81 -1.76 -18.00
CA SER A 61 -6.91 -2.75 -19.06
C SER A 61 -5.56 -3.46 -19.31
N ARG A 62 -4.45 -2.75 -19.05
CA ARG A 62 -3.09 -3.23 -19.25
C ARG A 62 -2.40 -3.65 -17.95
N PHE A 63 -2.87 -3.15 -16.83
CA PHE A 63 -2.29 -3.48 -15.53
C PHE A 63 -2.31 -5.00 -15.29
N ARG A 64 -1.19 -5.52 -14.78
CA ARG A 64 -1.07 -6.93 -14.35
C ARG A 64 -0.28 -6.95 -13.05
N PRO A 65 -0.87 -7.43 -11.95
CA PRO A 65 -0.15 -7.65 -10.70
C PRO A 65 0.87 -8.77 -10.86
N PRO A 66 1.90 -8.85 -10.01
CA PRO A 66 2.86 -9.95 -10.05
C PRO A 66 2.18 -11.29 -9.71
N PRO A 67 2.62 -12.42 -10.29
CA PRO A 67 2.11 -13.73 -9.88
C PRO A 67 2.36 -13.98 -8.37
N PRO A 68 1.43 -14.64 -7.66
CA PRO A 68 0.24 -15.34 -8.14
C PRO A 68 -1.04 -14.48 -8.17
N PHE A 69 -0.95 -13.17 -7.97
CA PHE A 69 -2.11 -12.29 -7.80
C PHE A 69 -2.89 -12.09 -9.10
N GLY A 70 -4.23 -12.14 -8.99
CA GLY A 70 -5.16 -11.98 -10.10
C GLY A 70 -5.79 -10.58 -10.16
N LEU A 71 -6.72 -10.40 -11.10
CA LEU A 71 -7.43 -9.13 -11.34
C LEU A 71 -8.81 -9.07 -10.67
N THR A 72 -9.06 -9.89 -9.66
CA THR A 72 -10.37 -10.01 -9.00
C THR A 72 -10.92 -8.71 -8.43
N GLU A 73 -10.05 -7.76 -8.08
CA GLU A 73 -10.45 -6.42 -7.63
C GLU A 73 -11.05 -5.53 -8.74
N LEU A 74 -10.85 -5.89 -10.01
CA LEU A 74 -11.43 -5.20 -11.16
C LEU A 74 -12.73 -5.85 -11.65
N GLU A 75 -13.12 -7.00 -11.09
CA GLU A 75 -14.37 -7.65 -11.42
C GLU A 75 -15.57 -6.87 -10.83
N PRO A 76 -16.66 -6.65 -11.61
CA PRO A 76 -17.78 -5.81 -11.19
C PRO A 76 -18.46 -6.26 -9.90
N GLU A 77 -18.41 -7.55 -9.58
CA GLU A 77 -19.07 -8.14 -8.41
C GLU A 77 -18.13 -8.35 -7.21
N GLY A 78 -16.87 -7.90 -7.30
CA GLY A 78 -15.89 -8.07 -6.22
C GLY A 78 -15.63 -9.53 -5.90
N VAL A 79 -15.21 -10.30 -6.88
CA VAL A 79 -14.90 -11.74 -6.74
C VAL A 79 -13.74 -11.92 -5.79
N MET A 80 -13.92 -12.74 -4.74
CA MET A 80 -12.83 -13.06 -3.84
C MET A 80 -11.84 -14.04 -4.48
N PRO A 81 -10.53 -13.79 -4.35
CA PRO A 81 -9.53 -14.76 -4.81
C PRO A 81 -9.65 -16.12 -4.12
N GLU A 82 -9.47 -17.19 -4.88
CA GLU A 82 -9.38 -18.55 -4.36
C GLU A 82 -8.15 -19.25 -4.96
N PRO A 83 -7.28 -19.82 -4.13
CA PRO A 83 -7.29 -19.82 -2.65
C PRO A 83 -7.00 -18.44 -2.03
N ALA A 84 -7.31 -18.28 -0.74
CA ALA A 84 -6.93 -17.11 0.05
C ALA A 84 -5.41 -16.96 0.08
N TYR A 85 -4.92 -15.72 -0.09
CA TYR A 85 -3.48 -15.45 -0.05
C TYR A 85 -2.90 -15.54 1.36
N GLY A 86 -1.70 -16.12 1.46
CA GLY A 86 -0.94 -16.22 2.69
C GLY A 86 -0.27 -14.90 3.09
N LYS A 87 0.13 -14.79 4.36
CA LYS A 87 0.85 -13.60 4.87
C LYS A 87 2.16 -13.35 4.11
N ASP A 88 2.94 -14.40 3.88
CA ASP A 88 4.24 -14.28 3.19
C ASP A 88 4.07 -13.85 1.74
N GLU A 89 3.01 -14.33 1.06
CA GLU A 89 2.68 -13.89 -0.29
C GLU A 89 2.34 -12.39 -0.30
N LEU A 90 1.48 -11.92 0.60
CA LEU A 90 1.13 -10.50 0.67
C LEU A 90 2.29 -9.62 1.15
N LEU A 91 3.17 -10.11 2.01
CA LEU A 91 4.41 -9.39 2.36
C LEU A 91 5.38 -9.32 1.18
N GLY A 92 5.45 -10.36 0.36
CA GLY A 92 6.18 -10.34 -0.91
C GLY A 92 5.62 -9.31 -1.90
N TYR A 93 4.30 -9.24 -2.02
CA TYR A 93 3.62 -8.23 -2.84
C TYR A 93 3.88 -6.81 -2.31
N LEU A 94 3.84 -6.62 -1.01
CA LEU A 94 4.16 -5.34 -0.39
C LEU A 94 5.59 -4.87 -0.74
N GLU A 95 6.57 -5.75 -0.72
CA GLU A 95 7.94 -5.40 -1.10
C GLU A 95 8.07 -5.09 -2.61
N HIS A 96 7.28 -5.74 -3.48
CA HIS A 96 7.14 -5.35 -4.88
C HIS A 96 6.61 -3.91 -5.01
N CYS A 97 5.50 -3.59 -4.33
CA CYS A 97 4.93 -2.24 -4.32
C CYS A 97 5.91 -1.19 -3.78
N ARG A 98 6.70 -1.53 -2.76
CA ARG A 98 7.72 -0.65 -2.19
C ARG A 98 8.79 -0.29 -3.23
N LYS A 99 9.31 -1.27 -3.94
CA LYS A 99 10.30 -1.05 -5.02
C LYS A 99 9.72 -0.21 -6.15
N LYS A 100 8.45 -0.45 -6.50
CA LYS A 100 7.74 0.31 -7.54
C LYS A 100 7.55 1.77 -7.12
N LEU A 101 7.18 2.03 -5.86
CA LEU A 101 7.11 3.38 -5.30
C LEU A 101 8.47 4.09 -5.42
N ASP A 102 9.56 3.42 -5.04
CA ASP A 102 10.91 3.98 -5.14
C ASP A 102 11.28 4.34 -6.58
N ALA A 103 10.91 3.51 -7.55
CA ALA A 103 11.13 3.80 -8.97
C ALA A 103 10.32 5.00 -9.44
N VAL A 104 9.03 5.08 -9.09
CA VAL A 104 8.16 6.23 -9.42
C VAL A 104 8.73 7.52 -8.82
N MET A 105 9.08 7.49 -7.53
CA MET A 105 9.64 8.67 -6.84
C MET A 105 10.98 9.12 -7.46
N SER A 106 11.80 8.20 -7.92
CA SER A 106 13.06 8.53 -8.58
C SER A 106 12.85 9.17 -9.96
N ALA A 107 11.90 8.65 -10.74
CA ALA A 107 11.59 9.14 -12.09
C ALA A 107 10.71 10.41 -12.11
N MET A 108 10.07 10.77 -11.01
CA MET A 108 9.11 11.88 -10.90
C MET A 108 9.72 13.22 -11.30
N THR A 109 9.05 13.94 -12.20
CA THR A 109 9.40 15.32 -12.62
C THR A 109 8.24 16.28 -12.32
N GLU A 110 8.48 17.60 -12.39
CA GLU A 110 7.41 18.61 -12.24
C GLU A 110 6.34 18.47 -13.34
N ALA A 111 6.74 18.15 -14.56
CA ALA A 111 5.81 17.91 -15.67
C ALA A 111 4.94 16.67 -15.36
N TRP A 112 5.56 15.54 -14.98
CA TRP A 112 4.82 14.33 -14.65
C TRP A 112 3.81 14.53 -13.53
N ILE A 113 4.13 15.34 -12.51
CA ILE A 113 3.19 15.64 -11.41
C ILE A 113 1.92 16.33 -11.92
N ALA A 114 2.07 17.22 -12.90
CA ALA A 114 0.97 18.00 -13.47
C ALA A 114 0.17 17.24 -14.55
N ASP A 115 0.77 16.21 -15.16
CA ASP A 115 0.11 15.44 -16.21
C ASP A 115 -1.11 14.69 -15.67
N PRO A 116 -2.19 14.50 -16.48
CA PRO A 116 -3.32 13.68 -16.10
C PRO A 116 -2.90 12.25 -15.75
N CYS A 117 -3.54 11.65 -14.74
CA CYS A 117 -3.33 10.25 -14.41
C CYS A 117 -3.90 9.33 -15.51
N PRO A 118 -3.41 8.07 -15.63
CA PRO A 118 -3.81 7.16 -16.70
C PRO A 118 -5.27 6.66 -16.60
N PHE A 119 -5.95 6.92 -15.47
CA PHE A 119 -7.31 6.43 -15.21
C PHE A 119 -8.36 7.45 -15.67
N SER A 120 -9.02 7.18 -16.80
CA SER A 120 -9.98 8.11 -17.45
C SER A 120 -11.19 8.48 -16.58
N TYR A 121 -11.57 7.62 -15.62
CA TYR A 121 -12.66 7.87 -14.67
C TYR A 121 -12.23 8.71 -13.45
N ARG A 122 -10.94 9.10 -13.37
CA ARG A 122 -10.41 9.97 -12.31
C ARG A 122 -9.91 11.28 -12.89
N ALA A 123 -10.66 12.35 -12.66
CA ALA A 123 -10.27 13.70 -13.06
C ALA A 123 -9.22 14.26 -12.07
N MET A 124 -8.00 13.73 -12.10
CA MET A 124 -6.90 14.17 -11.25
C MET A 124 -5.54 14.03 -11.94
N SER A 125 -4.55 14.77 -11.47
CA SER A 125 -3.16 14.67 -11.92
C SER A 125 -2.44 13.45 -11.31
N ASN A 126 -1.28 13.09 -11.86
CA ASN A 126 -0.42 12.05 -11.28
C ASN A 126 0.01 12.41 -9.84
N GLY A 127 0.27 13.67 -9.54
CA GLY A 127 0.60 14.13 -8.19
C GLY A 127 -0.55 13.93 -7.21
N GLU A 128 -1.78 14.25 -7.62
CA GLU A 128 -2.97 14.01 -6.81
C GLU A 128 -3.24 12.52 -6.62
N LEU A 129 -3.05 11.70 -7.68
CA LEU A 129 -3.18 10.25 -7.60
C LEU A 129 -2.18 9.66 -6.61
N LEU A 130 -0.93 10.15 -6.59
CA LEU A 130 0.09 9.69 -5.64
C LEU A 130 -0.33 9.96 -4.18
N LEU A 131 -0.85 11.15 -3.89
CA LEU A 131 -1.37 11.50 -2.57
C LEU A 131 -2.64 10.69 -2.22
N TYR A 132 -3.53 10.49 -3.18
CA TYR A 132 -4.71 9.65 -3.03
C TYR A 132 -4.33 8.23 -2.66
N ASN A 133 -3.37 7.63 -3.39
CA ASN A 133 -2.86 6.29 -3.14
C ASN A 133 -2.26 6.15 -1.73
N MET A 134 -1.43 7.09 -1.31
CA MET A 134 -0.89 7.12 0.05
C MET A 134 -2.00 7.15 1.12
N ARG A 135 -3.02 8.00 0.92
CA ARG A 135 -4.19 8.08 1.82
C ARG A 135 -5.00 6.79 1.83
N HIS A 136 -5.15 6.12 0.69
CA HIS A 136 -5.82 4.83 0.57
C HIS A 136 -5.10 3.76 1.40
N VAL A 137 -3.78 3.65 1.27
CA VAL A 137 -2.96 2.74 2.10
C VAL A 137 -3.12 3.05 3.58
N GLN A 138 -3.02 4.33 3.97
CA GLN A 138 -3.14 4.76 5.37
C GLN A 138 -4.54 4.48 5.94
N HIS A 139 -5.59 4.72 5.16
CA HIS A 139 -6.97 4.47 5.55
C HIS A 139 -7.20 2.99 5.91
N HIS A 140 -6.82 2.09 5.02
CA HIS A 140 -7.03 0.66 5.23
C HIS A 140 -6.05 0.05 6.26
N ALA A 141 -4.82 0.54 6.34
CA ALA A 141 -3.91 0.15 7.41
C ALA A 141 -4.48 0.51 8.79
N ALA A 142 -5.18 1.66 8.91
CA ALA A 142 -5.86 2.02 10.14
C ALA A 142 -7.06 1.09 10.45
N GLN A 143 -7.84 0.68 9.44
CA GLN A 143 -8.93 -0.29 9.60
C GLN A 143 -8.40 -1.66 10.07
N LEU A 144 -7.33 -2.16 9.46
CA LEU A 144 -6.68 -3.42 9.88
C LEU A 144 -6.17 -3.33 11.33
N ASN A 145 -5.54 -2.22 11.70
CA ASN A 145 -5.10 -1.99 13.08
C ASN A 145 -6.25 -1.90 14.07
N LEU A 146 -7.37 -1.27 13.69
CA LEU A 146 -8.58 -1.23 14.53
C LEU A 146 -9.11 -2.65 14.78
N ARG A 147 -9.17 -3.49 13.73
CA ARG A 147 -9.58 -4.89 13.87
C ARG A 147 -8.67 -5.68 14.79
N LEU A 148 -7.34 -5.51 14.68
CA LEU A 148 -6.40 -6.16 15.61
C LEU A 148 -6.68 -5.77 17.06
N ARG A 149 -6.90 -4.49 17.34
CA ARG A 149 -7.23 -4.02 18.70
C ARG A 149 -8.55 -4.63 19.21
N GLN A 150 -9.54 -4.74 18.35
CA GLN A 150 -10.85 -5.29 18.70
C GLN A 150 -10.84 -6.82 18.92
N THR A 151 -9.97 -7.54 18.19
CA THR A 151 -9.95 -9.02 18.21
C THR A 151 -8.87 -9.60 19.12
N THR A 152 -7.79 -8.86 19.38
CA THR A 152 -6.60 -9.38 20.09
C THR A 152 -6.12 -8.47 21.21
N ASP A 153 -6.80 -7.36 21.47
CA ASP A 153 -6.37 -6.28 22.38
C ASP A 153 -4.95 -5.75 22.06
N SER A 154 -4.51 -5.95 20.81
CA SER A 154 -3.19 -5.53 20.31
C SER A 154 -3.36 -4.69 19.03
N GLY A 155 -2.42 -3.77 18.80
CA GLY A 155 -2.38 -2.97 17.59
C GLY A 155 -0.99 -2.40 17.37
N THR A 156 -0.67 -2.06 16.13
CA THR A 156 0.65 -1.50 15.79
C THR A 156 0.68 0.02 15.97
N ALA A 157 1.85 0.56 16.29
CA ALA A 157 2.05 1.99 16.44
C ALA A 157 2.06 2.72 15.08
N LEU A 158 1.67 4.00 15.11
CA LEU A 158 1.80 4.89 13.96
C LEU A 158 3.27 5.02 13.53
N GLY A 159 3.57 4.78 12.26
CA GLY A 159 4.89 5.03 11.67
C GLY A 159 5.11 6.54 11.49
N VAL A 160 6.20 7.07 12.03
CA VAL A 160 6.57 8.49 11.86
C VAL A 160 7.38 8.70 10.59
N LYS A 161 8.26 7.74 10.25
CA LYS A 161 9.09 7.71 9.02
C LYS A 161 9.24 6.29 8.52
N GLY A 162 9.36 6.11 7.20
CA GLY A 162 9.59 4.82 6.56
C GLY A 162 10.97 4.22 6.90
N ARG A 163 11.12 2.90 6.71
CA ARG A 163 12.31 2.11 7.08
C ARG A 163 13.63 2.59 6.48
N SER A 164 13.60 3.14 5.27
CA SER A 164 14.83 3.49 4.54
C SER A 164 15.71 4.55 5.22
N GLU A 165 15.19 5.26 6.22
CA GLU A 165 15.93 6.31 6.91
C GLU A 165 16.19 6.04 8.41
N ARG A 166 15.70 4.92 8.96
CA ARG A 166 15.92 4.61 10.39
C ARG A 166 17.33 4.13 10.71
N GLN A 167 18.13 3.76 9.71
CA GLN A 167 19.50 3.30 9.93
C GLN A 167 20.50 4.42 10.26
N GLY A 168 20.09 5.69 10.10
CA GLY A 168 20.96 6.85 10.39
C GLY A 168 20.70 7.57 11.73
N LEU A 169 19.64 7.21 12.49
CA LEU A 169 19.25 7.98 13.70
C LEU A 169 19.53 7.30 15.04
N THR A 170 20.39 6.30 15.08
CA THR A 170 20.73 5.58 16.35
C THR A 170 21.80 6.30 17.20
N LEU A 171 22.24 7.49 16.82
CA LEU A 171 23.24 8.25 17.57
C LEU A 171 22.75 9.67 17.83
N MET A 172 21.85 9.88 18.77
CA MET A 172 21.75 11.08 19.62
C MET A 172 20.62 10.90 20.65
N ARG A 173 20.88 10.10 21.67
CA ARG A 173 20.33 10.27 23.00
C ARG A 173 21.51 10.24 23.96
N ALA A 174 22.05 11.39 24.24
CA ALA A 174 22.81 11.70 25.43
C ALA A 174 21.93 12.58 26.31
#